data_9f81ffdadb5d00f508c9dc926d9f132d
#
_entry.id   9f81ffdadb5d00f508c9dc926d9f132d
#
_cell.length_a   1.000
_cell.length_b   1.000
_cell.length_c   1.000
_cell.angle_alpha   90.00
_cell.angle_beta   90.00
_cell.angle_gamma   90.00
#
_symmetry.space_group_name_H-M   'P 1'
#
loop_
_entity.id
_entity.type
_entity.pdbx_description
1 polymer ?
#
loop_
_entity_poly.entity_id
_entity_poly.type
_entity_poly.pdbx_seq_one_letter_code
_entity_poly.pdbx_strand_id
1 'polypeptide(L)'
;EHPGGDAISSVTVDWDTLPQEDRAAQAEAVLALLMGGCQEERFQSPVPSGTSLHSVEVKGGTAWVDFSGSYSQLSGMALTIADYCVALSLTQLEGVYAVRITVNGQELAYRDSNLFLASDVLLTSMDDVVRMLTAQLYFPDADGTLTPEERLLPQYEGQSTADVVIAALMDGPTEDGLQALIPEGVTGITARVEDGVCQLNLPSEE
;
A
#
# COMPACT_ATOMS: atom_id res chain seq x y z
N GLU A 1 17.10 26.99 -8.58
CA GLU A 1 18.34 26.21 -8.39
C GLU A 1 18.35 25.64 -6.99
N HIS A 2 18.14 24.34 -6.86
CA HIS A 2 18.46 23.62 -5.63
C HIS A 2 19.80 22.92 -5.87
N PRO A 3 20.89 23.42 -5.32
CA PRO A 3 22.18 22.76 -5.40
C PRO A 3 22.21 21.64 -4.35
N GLY A 4 22.15 20.42 -4.80
CA GLY A 4 22.25 19.22 -4.01
C GLY A 4 20.95 18.42 -4.05
N GLY A 5 20.95 17.23 -4.58
CA GLY A 5 19.80 16.33 -4.79
C GLY A 5 19.07 15.83 -3.52
N ASP A 6 18.78 16.72 -2.58
CA ASP A 6 18.30 16.42 -1.23
C ASP A 6 16.81 16.73 -1.06
N ALA A 7 16.08 17.04 -2.16
CA ALA A 7 14.65 17.33 -2.11
C ALA A 7 13.87 16.39 -3.03
N ILE A 8 12.76 15.87 -2.50
CA ILE A 8 11.78 15.09 -3.27
C ILE A 8 10.85 16.08 -3.98
N SER A 9 10.62 15.86 -5.27
CA SER A 9 9.66 16.61 -6.08
C SER A 9 8.72 15.65 -6.78
N SER A 10 7.47 16.06 -6.99
CA SER A 10 6.45 15.24 -7.64
C SER A 10 6.27 15.64 -9.10
N VAL A 11 5.94 14.68 -9.93
CA VAL A 11 5.51 14.83 -11.31
C VAL A 11 4.12 14.21 -11.45
N THR A 12 3.19 14.96 -12.04
CA THR A 12 1.84 14.46 -12.25
C THR A 12 1.84 13.47 -13.42
N VAL A 13 1.24 12.31 -13.21
CA VAL A 13 0.98 11.28 -14.22
C VAL A 13 -0.52 11.21 -14.46
N ASP A 14 -0.89 11.07 -15.73
CA ASP A 14 -2.28 10.88 -16.10
C ASP A 14 -2.71 9.43 -15.76
N TRP A 15 -3.66 9.29 -14.85
CA TRP A 15 -4.17 8.01 -14.38
C TRP A 15 -4.77 7.15 -15.51
N ASP A 16 -5.34 7.78 -16.54
CA ASP A 16 -5.92 7.07 -17.69
C ASP A 16 -4.86 6.32 -18.51
N THR A 17 -3.58 6.64 -18.32
CA THR A 17 -2.46 5.97 -19.00
C THR A 17 -1.97 4.72 -18.27
N LEU A 18 -2.41 4.49 -17.03
CA LEU A 18 -2.03 3.33 -16.23
C LEU A 18 -3.00 2.14 -16.48
N PRO A 19 -2.55 0.90 -16.29
CA PRO A 19 -3.43 -0.27 -16.30
C PRO A 19 -4.58 -0.10 -15.30
N GLN A 20 -5.83 -0.37 -15.69
CA GLN A 20 -6.99 -0.11 -14.83
C GLN A 20 -7.50 -1.38 -14.12
N GLU A 21 -7.10 -2.57 -14.57
CA GLU A 21 -7.68 -3.85 -14.16
C GLU A 21 -6.93 -4.55 -13.01
N ASP A 22 -5.65 -4.21 -12.78
CA ASP A 22 -4.79 -4.90 -11.82
C ASP A 22 -3.91 -3.91 -11.04
N ARG A 23 -3.98 -3.96 -9.72
CA ARG A 23 -3.18 -3.11 -8.81
C ARG A 23 -1.69 -3.37 -8.91
N ALA A 24 -1.29 -4.63 -9.08
CA ALA A 24 0.12 -4.97 -9.25
C ALA A 24 0.65 -4.39 -10.57
N ALA A 25 -0.11 -4.48 -11.66
CA ALA A 25 0.23 -3.86 -12.94
C ALA A 25 0.29 -2.33 -12.86
N GLN A 26 -0.61 -1.69 -12.09
CA GLN A 26 -0.54 -0.25 -11.82
C GLN A 26 0.75 0.11 -11.07
N ALA A 27 1.07 -0.63 -10.01
CA ALA A 27 2.28 -0.43 -9.23
C ALA A 27 3.54 -0.61 -10.08
N GLU A 28 3.58 -1.63 -10.94
CA GLU A 28 4.68 -1.87 -11.89
C GLU A 28 4.84 -0.68 -12.84
N ALA A 29 3.76 -0.17 -13.42
CA ALA A 29 3.79 0.97 -14.33
C ALA A 29 4.29 2.25 -13.64
N VAL A 30 3.83 2.51 -12.40
CA VAL A 30 4.31 3.65 -11.59
C VAL A 30 5.81 3.53 -11.29
N LEU A 31 6.27 2.33 -10.90
CA LEU A 31 7.69 2.08 -10.64
C LEU A 31 8.53 2.21 -11.91
N ALA A 32 8.03 1.76 -13.06
CA ALA A 32 8.71 1.91 -14.35
C ALA A 32 8.92 3.39 -14.70
N LEU A 33 7.90 4.24 -14.46
CA LEU A 33 8.02 5.69 -14.64
C LEU A 33 9.04 6.30 -13.67
N LEU A 34 9.01 5.91 -12.40
CA LEU A 34 9.97 6.40 -11.39
C LEU A 34 11.41 6.01 -11.74
N MET A 35 11.63 4.78 -12.20
CA MET A 35 12.95 4.25 -12.57
C MET A 35 13.44 4.82 -13.92
N GLY A 36 12.53 5.05 -14.87
CA GLY A 36 12.84 5.62 -16.17
C GLY A 36 13.28 7.09 -16.11
N GLY A 37 13.05 7.74 -14.98
CA GLY A 37 13.29 9.16 -14.79
C GLY A 37 12.24 10.04 -15.47
N CYS A 38 12.25 11.31 -15.14
CA CYS A 38 11.38 12.31 -15.74
C CYS A 38 12.00 12.88 -17.00
N GLN A 39 11.17 13.26 -17.98
CA GLN A 39 11.62 13.97 -19.19
C GLN A 39 12.11 15.40 -18.92
N GLU A 40 11.85 15.93 -17.72
CA GLU A 40 12.36 17.23 -17.30
C GLU A 40 13.80 17.12 -16.78
N GLU A 41 14.75 17.76 -17.45
CA GLU A 41 16.20 17.70 -17.13
C GLU A 41 16.56 18.11 -15.69
N ARG A 42 15.66 18.78 -14.99
CA ARG A 42 15.85 19.22 -13.60
C ARG A 42 15.59 18.12 -12.56
N PHE A 43 14.98 17.00 -12.96
CA PHE A 43 14.68 15.88 -12.07
C PHE A 43 15.53 14.67 -12.44
N GLN A 44 15.95 13.96 -11.43
CA GLN A 44 16.68 12.70 -11.58
C GLN A 44 15.89 11.57 -10.94
N SER A 45 16.00 10.36 -11.51
CA SER A 45 15.46 9.17 -10.87
C SER A 45 16.15 8.96 -9.52
N PRO A 46 15.40 8.72 -8.44
CA PRO A 46 15.99 8.38 -7.15
C PRO A 46 16.58 6.97 -7.13
N VAL A 47 16.20 6.14 -8.11
CA VAL A 47 16.64 4.75 -8.23
C VAL A 47 17.90 4.69 -9.10
N PRO A 48 18.97 3.98 -8.66
CA PRO A 48 20.23 3.90 -9.42
C PRO A 48 20.02 3.33 -10.82
N SER A 49 20.73 3.88 -11.78
CA SER A 49 20.77 3.33 -13.15
C SER A 49 21.24 1.86 -13.11
N GLY A 50 20.55 0.98 -13.84
CA GLY A 50 20.84 -0.46 -13.83
C GLY A 50 20.11 -1.25 -12.73
N THR A 51 19.29 -0.59 -11.88
CA THR A 51 18.31 -1.30 -11.06
C THR A 51 17.19 -1.82 -11.94
N SER A 52 16.78 -3.05 -11.71
CA SER A 52 15.57 -3.63 -12.30
C SER A 52 14.57 -4.02 -11.22
N LEU A 53 13.30 -3.97 -11.55
CA LEU A 53 12.22 -4.50 -10.73
C LEU A 53 12.17 -6.02 -10.94
N HIS A 54 12.24 -6.81 -9.89
CA HIS A 54 12.10 -8.27 -9.94
C HIS A 54 10.65 -8.68 -9.80
N SER A 55 9.95 -8.09 -8.82
CA SER A 55 8.53 -8.32 -8.61
C SER A 55 7.88 -7.15 -7.91
N VAL A 56 6.58 -7.00 -8.12
CA VAL A 56 5.69 -6.17 -7.31
C VAL A 56 4.38 -6.91 -7.11
N GLU A 57 3.92 -6.94 -5.86
CA GLU A 57 2.64 -7.52 -5.46
C GLU A 57 1.92 -6.53 -4.55
N VAL A 58 0.59 -6.49 -4.64
CA VAL A 58 -0.23 -5.68 -3.72
C VAL A 58 -1.15 -6.62 -2.96
N LYS A 59 -0.93 -6.71 -1.65
CA LYS A 59 -1.69 -7.58 -0.74
C LYS A 59 -1.93 -6.89 0.58
N GLY A 60 -3.14 -7.03 1.12
CA GLY A 60 -3.49 -6.54 2.44
C GLY A 60 -3.21 -5.06 2.68
N GLY A 61 -3.33 -4.20 1.66
CA GLY A 61 -3.03 -2.77 1.75
C GLY A 61 -1.55 -2.42 1.67
N THR A 62 -0.68 -3.41 1.40
CA THR A 62 0.76 -3.23 1.28
C THR A 62 1.24 -3.59 -0.11
N ALA A 63 2.04 -2.72 -0.74
CA ALA A 63 2.78 -3.05 -1.94
C ALA A 63 4.13 -3.69 -1.55
N TRP A 64 4.39 -4.90 -2.04
CA TRP A 64 5.62 -5.65 -1.84
C TRP A 64 6.48 -5.49 -3.08
N VAL A 65 7.60 -4.81 -2.96
CA VAL A 65 8.49 -4.46 -4.08
C VAL A 65 9.84 -5.12 -3.88
N ASP A 66 10.30 -5.88 -4.88
CA ASP A 66 11.64 -6.46 -4.89
C ASP A 66 12.47 -5.89 -6.04
N PHE A 67 13.59 -5.28 -5.69
CA PHE A 67 14.53 -4.72 -6.64
C PHE A 67 15.77 -5.61 -6.81
N SER A 68 16.48 -5.44 -7.94
CA SER A 68 17.78 -6.05 -8.17
C SER A 68 18.86 -5.49 -7.24
N GLY A 69 19.99 -6.21 -7.14
CA GLY A 69 21.10 -5.85 -6.26
C GLY A 69 21.69 -4.45 -6.47
N SER A 70 21.45 -3.82 -7.63
CA SER A 70 21.90 -2.43 -7.87
C SER A 70 21.28 -1.42 -6.89
N TYR A 71 20.07 -1.70 -6.38
CA TYR A 71 19.44 -0.85 -5.37
C TYR A 71 20.21 -0.80 -4.06
N SER A 72 20.92 -1.87 -3.68
CA SER A 72 21.75 -1.92 -2.47
C SER A 72 23.01 -1.05 -2.51
N GLN A 73 23.31 -0.41 -3.65
CA GLN A 73 24.39 0.57 -3.74
C GLN A 73 24.02 1.90 -3.06
N LEU A 74 22.72 2.15 -2.85
CA LEU A 74 22.24 3.29 -2.10
C LEU A 74 22.54 3.14 -0.61
N SER A 75 22.88 4.26 0.03
CA SER A 75 23.10 4.32 1.47
C SER A 75 22.80 5.72 2.01
N GLY A 76 22.55 5.81 3.31
CA GLY A 76 22.29 7.08 3.99
C GLY A 76 21.12 7.84 3.35
N MET A 77 21.30 9.14 3.13
CA MET A 77 20.25 10.02 2.61
C MET A 77 19.73 9.61 1.22
N ALA A 78 20.61 9.14 0.34
CA ALA A 78 20.20 8.71 -1.00
C ALA A 78 19.26 7.49 -0.94
N LEU A 79 19.51 6.54 -0.02
CA LEU A 79 18.62 5.42 0.21
C LEU A 79 17.27 5.87 0.77
N THR A 80 17.30 6.76 1.76
CA THR A 80 16.07 7.31 2.36
C THR A 80 15.21 8.03 1.32
N ILE A 81 15.81 8.84 0.47
CA ILE A 81 15.11 9.55 -0.62
C ILE A 81 14.49 8.54 -1.60
N ALA A 82 15.24 7.52 -2.00
CA ALA A 82 14.74 6.51 -2.92
C ALA A 82 13.57 5.73 -2.32
N ASP A 83 13.70 5.26 -1.07
CA ASP A 83 12.65 4.55 -0.36
C ASP A 83 11.38 5.40 -0.23
N TYR A 84 11.52 6.68 0.10
CA TYR A 84 10.39 7.60 0.22
C TYR A 84 9.75 7.94 -1.13
N CYS A 85 10.53 8.09 -2.19
CA CYS A 85 9.98 8.29 -3.53
C CYS A 85 9.15 7.08 -3.97
N VAL A 86 9.63 5.86 -3.71
CA VAL A 86 8.88 4.63 -3.99
C VAL A 86 7.59 4.58 -3.15
N ALA A 87 7.70 4.83 -1.85
CA ALA A 87 6.54 4.82 -0.94
C ALA A 87 5.49 5.86 -1.34
N LEU A 88 5.88 7.12 -1.52
CA LEU A 88 4.97 8.21 -1.92
C LEU A 88 4.32 7.97 -3.28
N SER A 89 5.03 7.35 -4.22
CA SER A 89 4.47 7.06 -5.53
C SER A 89 3.43 5.95 -5.47
N LEU A 90 3.69 4.86 -4.74
CA LEU A 90 2.80 3.71 -4.68
C LEU A 90 1.61 3.92 -3.74
N THR A 91 1.76 4.67 -2.66
CA THR A 91 0.64 4.95 -1.74
C THR A 91 -0.40 5.92 -2.30
N GLN A 92 -0.22 6.44 -3.51
CA GLN A 92 -1.26 7.15 -4.26
C GLN A 92 -2.22 6.17 -4.97
N LEU A 93 -1.84 4.89 -5.11
CA LEU A 93 -2.73 3.87 -5.64
C LEU A 93 -3.82 3.55 -4.60
N GLU A 94 -5.06 3.47 -5.07
CA GLU A 94 -6.18 3.12 -4.20
C GLU A 94 -5.96 1.75 -3.57
N GLY A 95 -6.16 1.64 -2.26
CA GLY A 95 -5.95 0.40 -1.51
C GLY A 95 -4.48 0.09 -1.17
N VAL A 96 -3.52 0.99 -1.47
CA VAL A 96 -2.12 0.86 -1.06
C VAL A 96 -1.80 1.89 0.01
N TYR A 97 -1.52 1.45 1.22
CA TYR A 97 -1.27 2.31 2.38
C TYR A 97 0.17 2.22 2.89
N ALA A 98 0.85 1.15 2.53
CA ALA A 98 2.25 0.94 2.89
C ALA A 98 3.03 0.29 1.74
N VAL A 99 4.34 0.42 1.79
CA VAL A 99 5.25 -0.20 0.84
C VAL A 99 6.33 -0.96 1.61
N ARG A 100 6.54 -2.23 1.27
CA ARG A 100 7.67 -3.01 1.75
C ARG A 100 8.67 -3.19 0.61
N ILE A 101 9.94 -2.86 0.88
CA ILE A 101 10.99 -2.91 -0.13
C ILE A 101 12.02 -3.96 0.26
N THR A 102 12.30 -4.90 -0.65
CA THR A 102 13.37 -5.90 -0.58
C THR A 102 14.33 -5.74 -1.76
N VAL A 103 15.50 -6.35 -1.64
CA VAL A 103 16.51 -6.41 -2.68
C VAL A 103 16.97 -7.85 -2.84
N ASN A 104 16.76 -8.45 -4.01
CA ASN A 104 16.98 -9.86 -4.27
C ASN A 104 16.26 -10.76 -3.23
N GLY A 105 15.03 -10.40 -2.87
CA GLY A 105 14.20 -11.12 -1.90
C GLY A 105 14.63 -10.97 -0.45
N GLN A 106 15.57 -10.08 -0.13
CA GLN A 106 16.08 -9.89 1.23
C GLN A 106 15.91 -8.44 1.70
N GLU A 107 15.65 -8.27 2.98
CA GLU A 107 15.65 -6.95 3.62
C GLU A 107 17.08 -6.42 3.72
N LEU A 108 17.26 -5.11 3.55
CA LEU A 108 18.55 -4.46 3.70
C LEU A 108 18.87 -4.30 5.19
N ALA A 109 19.92 -4.95 5.66
CA ALA A 109 20.31 -5.03 7.08
C ALA A 109 20.68 -3.69 7.74
N TYR A 110 20.93 -2.64 6.95
CA TYR A 110 21.29 -1.30 7.43
C TYR A 110 20.12 -0.31 7.41
N ARG A 111 18.88 -0.82 7.24
CA ARG A 111 17.65 -0.03 7.39
C ARG A 111 17.10 -0.19 8.79
N ASP A 112 16.53 0.90 9.31
CA ASP A 112 15.77 0.89 10.56
C ASP A 112 14.35 0.31 10.34
N SER A 113 13.82 0.43 9.13
CA SER A 113 12.52 -0.11 8.73
C SER A 113 12.55 -0.56 7.27
N ASN A 114 11.82 -1.63 6.95
CA ASN A 114 11.58 -2.08 5.57
C ASN A 114 10.12 -1.87 5.14
N LEU A 115 9.27 -1.37 6.04
CA LEU A 115 7.89 -0.98 5.79
C LEU A 115 7.80 0.54 5.87
N PHE A 116 7.31 1.17 4.82
CA PHE A 116 7.18 2.61 4.67
C PHE A 116 5.71 2.99 4.49
N LEU A 117 5.23 3.89 5.33
CA LEU A 117 3.91 4.50 5.23
C LEU A 117 4.04 5.87 4.56
N ALA A 118 3.00 6.33 3.86
CA ALA A 118 2.97 7.70 3.36
C ALA A 118 3.11 8.73 4.49
N SER A 119 2.57 8.42 5.68
CA SER A 119 2.67 9.26 6.88
C SER A 119 4.08 9.38 7.46
N ASP A 120 4.99 8.45 7.15
CA ASP A 120 6.38 8.51 7.63
C ASP A 120 7.17 9.58 6.88
N VAL A 121 6.69 9.96 5.71
CA VAL A 121 7.28 11.02 4.90
C VAL A 121 6.67 12.35 5.34
N LEU A 122 7.40 13.15 6.08
CA LEU A 122 6.98 14.45 6.65
C LEU A 122 6.44 15.49 5.63
N LEU A 123 6.28 15.11 4.36
CA LEU A 123 5.84 15.98 3.27
C LEU A 123 4.40 15.76 2.85
N THR A 124 3.70 14.77 3.40
CA THR A 124 2.30 14.50 3.05
C THR A 124 1.38 14.98 4.14
N SER A 125 0.52 15.94 3.80
CA SER A 125 -0.68 16.24 4.57
C SER A 125 -1.69 15.11 4.35
N MET A 126 -1.56 14.01 5.09
CA MET A 126 -2.65 13.05 5.26
C MET A 126 -3.55 13.57 6.38
N ASP A 127 -4.29 14.63 6.11
CA ASP A 127 -5.06 15.37 7.11
C ASP A 127 -6.21 14.55 7.73
N ASP A 128 -6.55 13.39 7.12
CA ASP A 128 -7.72 12.62 7.52
C ASP A 128 -7.41 11.24 8.13
N VAL A 129 -6.19 10.69 7.98
CA VAL A 129 -5.86 9.37 8.54
C VAL A 129 -5.34 9.51 9.97
N VAL A 130 -6.11 9.01 10.93
CA VAL A 130 -5.77 9.07 12.36
C VAL A 130 -4.72 8.02 12.72
N ARG A 131 -4.84 6.82 12.16
CA ARG A 131 -3.90 5.71 12.40
C ARG A 131 -4.07 4.58 11.39
N MET A 132 -3.01 3.76 11.26
CA MET A 132 -3.06 2.49 10.56
C MET A 132 -3.33 1.35 11.56
N LEU A 133 -4.22 0.44 11.18
CA LEU A 133 -4.62 -0.72 11.94
C LEU A 133 -4.17 -1.99 11.20
N THR A 134 -3.36 -2.84 11.83
CA THR A 134 -3.11 -4.19 11.33
C THR A 134 -4.22 -5.10 11.86
N ALA A 135 -4.98 -5.71 10.97
CA ALA A 135 -6.08 -6.60 11.29
C ALA A 135 -5.87 -7.98 10.68
N GLN A 136 -6.22 -9.04 11.41
CA GLN A 136 -6.41 -10.39 10.86
C GLN A 136 -7.87 -10.57 10.49
N LEU A 137 -8.14 -10.68 9.19
CA LEU A 137 -9.45 -10.98 8.64
C LEU A 137 -9.52 -12.48 8.31
N TYR A 138 -10.67 -13.09 8.44
CA TYR A 138 -10.84 -14.51 8.16
C TYR A 138 -11.82 -14.69 7.02
N PHE A 139 -11.37 -15.35 5.96
CA PHE A 139 -12.17 -15.67 4.79
C PHE A 139 -12.19 -17.17 4.53
N PRO A 140 -13.30 -17.74 3.99
CA PRO A 140 -13.33 -19.15 3.62
C PRO A 140 -12.45 -19.39 2.39
N ASP A 141 -11.71 -20.50 2.40
CA ASP A 141 -11.05 -21.06 1.22
C ASP A 141 -12.04 -21.92 0.39
N ALA A 142 -11.52 -22.58 -0.66
CA ALA A 142 -12.32 -23.43 -1.54
C ALA A 142 -12.98 -24.62 -0.83
N ASP A 143 -12.42 -25.07 0.29
CA ASP A 143 -12.93 -26.17 1.12
C ASP A 143 -13.86 -25.65 2.23
N GLY A 144 -14.05 -24.35 2.34
CA GLY A 144 -14.85 -23.69 3.38
C GLY A 144 -14.12 -23.54 4.71
N THR A 145 -12.80 -23.74 4.75
CA THR A 145 -12.00 -23.53 5.95
C THR A 145 -11.69 -22.04 6.10
N LEU A 146 -11.86 -21.48 7.31
CA LEU A 146 -11.52 -20.09 7.58
C LEU A 146 -10.01 -19.91 7.64
N THR A 147 -9.48 -19.16 6.69
CA THR A 147 -8.06 -18.84 6.54
C THR A 147 -7.83 -17.37 6.89
N PRO A 148 -6.84 -17.05 7.73
CA PRO A 148 -6.53 -15.67 8.09
C PRO A 148 -5.80 -14.94 6.95
N GLU A 149 -6.21 -13.69 6.70
CA GLU A 149 -5.52 -12.72 5.86
C GLU A 149 -5.13 -11.53 6.73
N GLU A 150 -3.84 -11.19 6.79
CA GLU A 150 -3.37 -9.99 7.47
C GLU A 150 -3.50 -8.79 6.55
N ARG A 151 -4.18 -7.73 7.04
CA ARG A 151 -4.42 -6.51 6.27
C ARG A 151 -4.09 -5.26 7.07
N LEU A 152 -3.40 -4.32 6.42
CA LEU A 152 -3.19 -2.98 6.93
C LEU A 152 -4.36 -2.09 6.47
N LEU A 153 -5.05 -1.48 7.42
CA LEU A 153 -6.27 -0.72 7.20
C LEU A 153 -6.12 0.72 7.73
N PRO A 154 -6.48 1.75 6.94
CA PRO A 154 -6.54 3.12 7.44
C PRO A 154 -7.78 3.32 8.30
N GLN A 155 -7.59 3.95 9.44
CA GLN A 155 -8.69 4.42 10.28
C GLN A 155 -8.73 5.94 10.27
N TYR A 156 -9.84 6.49 9.82
CA TYR A 156 -10.08 7.94 9.72
C TYR A 156 -10.72 8.48 11.00
N GLU A 157 -10.68 9.81 11.15
CA GLU A 157 -11.33 10.47 12.28
C GLU A 157 -12.84 10.16 12.30
N GLY A 158 -13.35 9.80 13.49
CA GLY A 158 -14.76 9.44 13.68
C GLY A 158 -15.11 7.98 13.38
N GLN A 159 -14.21 7.18 12.80
CA GLN A 159 -14.43 5.74 12.60
C GLN A 159 -14.01 4.93 13.82
N SER A 160 -14.83 3.95 14.20
CA SER A 160 -14.43 2.94 15.17
C SER A 160 -13.60 1.83 14.48
N THR A 161 -12.80 1.09 15.27
CA THR A 161 -12.09 -0.09 14.76
C THR A 161 -13.06 -1.12 14.15
N ALA A 162 -14.26 -1.25 14.71
CA ALA A 162 -15.28 -2.16 14.20
C ALA A 162 -15.77 -1.74 12.80
N ASP A 163 -15.97 -0.44 12.56
CA ASP A 163 -16.39 0.07 11.25
C ASP A 163 -15.34 -0.26 10.18
N VAL A 164 -14.05 -0.05 10.51
CA VAL A 164 -12.95 -0.32 9.58
C VAL A 164 -12.84 -1.81 9.25
N VAL A 165 -12.94 -2.68 10.26
CA VAL A 165 -12.88 -4.14 10.06
C VAL A 165 -14.08 -4.65 9.26
N ILE A 166 -15.28 -4.15 9.53
CA ILE A 166 -16.49 -4.54 8.77
C ILE A 166 -16.39 -4.09 7.32
N ALA A 167 -15.93 -2.85 7.06
CA ALA A 167 -15.72 -2.39 5.69
C ALA A 167 -14.75 -3.31 4.94
N ALA A 168 -13.62 -3.66 5.55
CA ALA A 168 -12.63 -4.55 4.94
C ALA A 168 -13.16 -5.98 4.69
N LEU A 169 -14.05 -6.50 5.55
CA LEU A 169 -14.74 -7.79 5.31
C LEU A 169 -15.74 -7.69 4.17
N MET A 170 -16.42 -6.54 4.01
CA MET A 170 -17.34 -6.28 2.90
C MET A 170 -16.62 -6.16 1.56
N ASP A 171 -15.43 -5.59 1.54
CA ASP A 171 -14.58 -5.48 0.34
C ASP A 171 -14.10 -6.86 -0.16
N GLY A 172 -14.17 -7.90 0.70
CA GLY A 172 -13.74 -9.25 0.37
C GLY A 172 -12.23 -9.48 0.53
N PRO A 173 -11.73 -10.68 0.21
CA PRO A 173 -10.31 -11.03 0.33
C PRO A 173 -9.46 -10.38 -0.78
N THR A 174 -8.19 -10.14 -0.47
CA THR A 174 -7.17 -9.70 -1.43
C THR A 174 -6.21 -10.82 -1.83
N GLU A 175 -6.22 -11.93 -1.09
CA GLU A 175 -5.40 -13.11 -1.40
C GLU A 175 -6.13 -14.08 -2.33
N ASP A 176 -5.39 -14.63 -3.30
CA ASP A 176 -5.92 -15.64 -4.22
C ASP A 176 -6.36 -16.91 -3.48
N GLY A 177 -7.47 -17.49 -3.92
CA GLY A 177 -8.00 -18.74 -3.36
C GLY A 177 -8.92 -18.55 -2.16
N LEU A 178 -9.09 -17.35 -1.65
CA LEU A 178 -10.08 -17.02 -0.63
C LEU A 178 -11.37 -16.52 -1.28
N GLN A 179 -12.48 -16.67 -0.58
CA GLN A 179 -13.81 -16.30 -1.05
C GLN A 179 -14.40 -15.18 -0.19
N ALA A 180 -15.18 -14.30 -0.80
CA ALA A 180 -15.88 -13.27 -0.07
C ALA A 180 -16.86 -13.89 0.95
N LEU A 181 -16.83 -13.39 2.18
CA LEU A 181 -17.74 -13.84 3.24
C LEU A 181 -19.13 -13.21 3.09
N ILE A 182 -19.18 -11.99 2.60
CA ILE A 182 -20.40 -11.19 2.44
C ILE A 182 -20.76 -11.19 0.96
N PRO A 183 -22.01 -11.58 0.60
CA PRO A 183 -22.44 -11.56 -0.80
C PRO A 183 -22.39 -10.17 -1.41
N GLU A 184 -22.12 -10.09 -2.72
CA GLU A 184 -22.20 -8.86 -3.48
C GLU A 184 -23.58 -8.20 -3.35
N GLY A 185 -23.59 -6.89 -3.18
CA GLY A 185 -24.83 -6.11 -3.07
C GLY A 185 -25.36 -5.94 -1.65
N VAL A 186 -24.81 -6.66 -0.66
CA VAL A 186 -25.13 -6.39 0.75
C VAL A 186 -24.42 -5.10 1.17
N THR A 187 -25.19 -4.08 1.51
CA THR A 187 -24.69 -2.78 1.97
C THR A 187 -25.35 -2.38 3.29
N GLY A 188 -24.75 -1.42 4.00
CA GLY A 188 -25.35 -0.87 5.21
C GLY A 188 -25.18 -1.72 6.47
N ILE A 189 -24.22 -2.65 6.49
CA ILE A 189 -23.80 -3.31 7.73
C ILE A 189 -23.16 -2.23 8.63
N THR A 190 -23.64 -2.12 9.86
CA THR A 190 -23.07 -1.21 10.87
C THR A 190 -22.67 -1.99 12.11
N ALA A 191 -21.61 -1.55 12.76
CA ALA A 191 -21.09 -2.16 13.98
C ALA A 191 -21.05 -1.14 15.12
N ARG A 192 -21.40 -1.57 16.32
CA ARG A 192 -21.26 -0.79 17.55
C ARG A 192 -20.68 -1.65 18.66
N VAL A 193 -19.68 -1.12 19.33
CA VAL A 193 -19.03 -1.81 20.44
C VAL A 193 -19.41 -1.11 21.74
N GLU A 194 -20.10 -1.82 22.63
CA GLU A 194 -20.46 -1.38 23.98
C GLU A 194 -20.14 -2.48 24.99
N ASP A 195 -19.48 -2.12 26.07
CA ASP A 195 -19.14 -3.05 27.19
C ASP A 195 -18.43 -4.34 26.73
N GLY A 196 -17.57 -4.24 25.70
CA GLY A 196 -16.85 -5.40 25.14
C GLY A 196 -17.69 -6.32 24.23
N VAL A 197 -18.92 -5.92 23.92
CA VAL A 197 -19.81 -6.64 22.98
C VAL A 197 -19.89 -5.85 21.68
N CYS A 198 -19.59 -6.52 20.57
CA CYS A 198 -19.80 -5.97 19.23
C CYS A 198 -21.21 -6.34 18.76
N GLN A 199 -22.04 -5.33 18.55
CA GLN A 199 -23.39 -5.48 17.99
C GLN A 199 -23.32 -5.16 16.50
N LEU A 200 -23.71 -6.12 15.68
CA LEU A 200 -23.82 -5.95 14.23
C LEU A 200 -25.27 -5.76 13.84
N ASN A 201 -25.55 -4.73 13.07
CA ASN A 201 -26.83 -4.55 12.42
C ASN A 201 -26.69 -4.97 10.95
N LEU A 202 -27.37 -6.02 10.59
CA LEU A 202 -27.39 -6.56 9.23
C LEU A 202 -28.65 -6.05 8.50
N PRO A 203 -28.56 -5.66 7.23
CA PRO A 203 -29.74 -5.32 6.46
C PRO A 203 -30.66 -6.55 6.34
N SER A 204 -31.96 -6.37 6.49
CA SER A 204 -32.93 -7.41 6.17
C SER A 204 -33.04 -7.51 4.66
N GLU A 205 -32.94 -8.72 4.10
CA GLU A 205 -33.36 -8.98 2.73
C GLU A 205 -34.85 -8.60 2.58
N GLU A 206 -35.19 -7.70 1.66
CA GLU A 206 -36.57 -7.49 1.18
C GLU A 206 -36.87 -8.41 -0.01
#